data_e4736bac519db77616c498083df34944
#
_entry.id   e4736bac519db77616c498083df34944
#
_cell.length_a   1.000
_cell.length_b   1.000
_cell.length_c   1.000
_cell.angle_alpha   90.00
_cell.angle_beta   90.00
_cell.angle_gamma   90.00
#
_symmetry.space_group_name_H-M   'P 1'
#
loop_
_entity.id
_entity.type
_entity.pdbx_description
1 polymer ?
#
loop_
_entity_poly.entity_id
_entity_poly.type
_entity_poly.pdbx_seq_one_letter_code
_entity_poly.pdbx_strand_id
1 'polypeptide(L)' 'MDITVNGKAREIQDDICIQELLDQMQLDCMQVVVEHNNNIIPRQRLAETPLNNGDTLEVIHFVGGG' A
#
# COMPACT_ATOMS: atom_id res chain seq x y z
N MET A 1 8.38 -10.10 -6.46
CA MET A 1 8.08 -9.08 -7.47
C MET A 1 8.49 -7.71 -6.99
N ASP A 2 8.68 -6.81 -7.92
CA ASP A 2 9.17 -5.48 -7.59
C ASP A 2 8.06 -4.45 -7.72
N ILE A 3 7.94 -3.59 -6.73
CA ILE A 3 7.02 -2.46 -6.76
C ILE A 3 7.77 -1.21 -6.33
N THR A 4 7.13 -0.07 -6.48
CA THR A 4 7.67 1.21 -6.00
C THR A 4 6.74 1.74 -4.91
N VAL A 5 7.30 2.02 -3.75
CA VAL A 5 6.53 2.57 -2.62
C VAL A 5 7.14 3.90 -2.24
N ASN A 6 6.36 4.96 -2.34
CA ASN A 6 6.80 6.33 -2.04
C ASN A 6 8.11 6.67 -2.78
N GLY A 7 8.17 6.28 -4.06
CA GLY A 7 9.31 6.59 -4.90
C GLY A 7 10.50 5.66 -4.73
N LYS A 8 10.41 4.64 -3.89
CA LYS A 8 11.52 3.72 -3.64
C LYS A 8 11.17 2.32 -4.10
N ALA A 9 12.10 1.68 -4.77
CA ALA A 9 11.92 0.29 -5.20
C ALA A 9 11.88 -0.63 -3.98
N ARG A 10 10.98 -1.60 -4.02
CA ARG A 10 10.82 -2.56 -2.93
C ARG A 10 10.50 -3.92 -3.52
N GLU A 11 11.22 -4.92 -3.06
CA GLU A 11 10.94 -6.30 -3.45
C GLU A 11 9.95 -6.90 -2.45
N ILE A 12 8.90 -7.52 -2.98
CA ILE A 12 7.87 -8.14 -2.14
C ILE A 12 7.54 -9.53 -2.67
N GLN A 13 6.85 -10.30 -1.85
CA GLN A 13 6.38 -11.62 -2.25
C GLN A 13 5.32 -11.50 -3.32
N ASP A 14 5.20 -12.54 -4.13
CA ASP A 14 4.12 -12.64 -5.10
C ASP A 14 2.80 -12.88 -4.37
N ASP A 15 1.71 -12.51 -5.01
CA ASP A 15 0.35 -12.85 -4.55
C ASP A 15 -0.01 -12.24 -3.19
N ILE A 16 0.48 -11.04 -2.90
CA ILE A 16 0.04 -10.32 -1.72
C ILE A 16 -0.84 -9.14 -2.11
N CYS A 17 -1.70 -8.73 -1.19
CA CYS A 17 -2.55 -7.58 -1.37
C CYS A 17 -1.96 -6.37 -0.66
N ILE A 18 -2.58 -5.20 -0.89
CA ILE A 18 -2.09 -3.97 -0.27
C ILE A 18 -2.11 -4.06 1.25
N GLN A 19 -3.17 -4.63 1.83
CA GLN A 19 -3.26 -4.76 3.29
C GLN A 19 -2.09 -5.56 3.85
N GLU A 20 -1.74 -6.66 3.18
CA GLU A 20 -0.62 -7.47 3.63
C GLU A 20 0.70 -6.71 3.58
N LEU A 21 0.88 -5.89 2.54
CA LEU A 21 2.08 -5.05 2.47
C LEU A 21 2.12 -4.05 3.62
N LEU A 22 1.00 -3.41 3.92
CA LEU A 22 0.95 -2.46 5.04
C LEU A 22 1.29 -3.17 6.35
N ASP A 23 0.78 -4.38 6.54
CA ASP A 23 1.08 -5.18 7.73
C ASP A 23 2.58 -5.47 7.83
N GLN A 24 3.21 -5.83 6.71
CA GLN A 24 4.65 -6.10 6.70
C GLN A 24 5.47 -4.85 7.01
N MET A 25 4.97 -3.69 6.63
CA MET A 25 5.62 -2.41 6.91
C MET A 25 5.26 -1.87 8.29
N GLN A 26 4.43 -2.60 9.03
CA GLN A 26 3.97 -2.21 10.38
C GLN A 26 3.21 -0.88 10.34
N LEU A 27 2.42 -0.69 9.29
CA LEU A 27 1.61 0.50 9.13
C LEU A 27 0.15 0.20 9.44
N ASP A 28 -0.49 1.11 10.17
CA ASP A 28 -1.89 0.99 10.52
C ASP A 28 -2.74 1.56 9.39
N CYS A 29 -3.59 0.73 8.79
CA CYS A 29 -4.42 1.16 7.68
C CYS A 29 -5.40 2.28 8.06
N MET A 30 -5.62 2.47 9.36
CA MET A 30 -6.48 3.55 9.85
C MET A 30 -5.79 4.91 9.83
N GLN A 31 -4.48 4.93 9.64
CA GLN A 31 -3.69 6.15 9.74
C GLN A 31 -3.03 6.53 8.43
N VAL A 32 -3.37 5.84 7.36
CA VAL A 32 -2.75 6.10 6.06
C VAL A 32 -3.80 6.20 4.97
N VAL A 33 -3.44 6.93 3.92
CA VAL A 33 -4.18 6.93 2.66
C VAL A 33 -3.28 6.27 1.65
N VAL A 34 -3.81 5.34 0.87
CA VAL A 34 -3.04 4.59 -0.11
C VAL A 34 -3.52 4.94 -1.52
N GLU A 35 -2.57 5.32 -2.38
CA GLU A 35 -2.82 5.44 -3.81
C GLU A 35 -2.11 4.28 -4.49
N HIS A 36 -2.84 3.57 -5.32
CA HIS A 36 -2.33 2.43 -6.08
C HIS A 36 -2.44 2.79 -7.56
N ASN A 37 -1.29 2.94 -8.21
CA ASN A 37 -1.25 3.34 -9.62
C ASN A 37 -2.10 4.59 -9.87
N ASN A 38 -1.94 5.59 -8.99
CA ASN A 38 -2.62 6.89 -9.04
C ASN A 38 -4.09 6.88 -8.68
N ASN A 39 -4.58 5.76 -8.15
CA ASN A 39 -5.97 5.68 -7.70
C ASN A 39 -6.01 5.51 -6.18
N ILE A 40 -6.80 6.32 -5.51
CA ILE A 40 -6.98 6.18 -4.07
C ILE A 40 -7.80 4.92 -3.80
N ILE A 41 -7.29 4.07 -2.93
CA ILE A 41 -7.95 2.81 -2.59
C ILE A 41 -8.64 2.98 -1.24
N PRO A 42 -9.96 2.83 -1.18
CA PRO A 42 -10.67 2.89 0.10
C PRO A 42 -10.17 1.81 1.04
N ARG A 43 -10.20 2.11 2.34
CA ARG A 43 -9.71 1.17 3.35
C ARG A 43 -10.37 -0.21 3.23
N GLN A 44 -11.65 -0.22 2.92
CA GLN A 44 -12.41 -1.47 2.80
C GLN A 44 -11.93 -2.35 1.64
N ARG A 45 -11.14 -1.76 0.74
CA ARG A 45 -10.68 -2.48 -0.45
C ARG A 45 -9.22 -2.89 -0.37
N LEU A 46 -8.51 -2.50 0.67
CA LEU A 46 -7.07 -2.78 0.76
C LEU A 46 -6.79 -4.28 0.77
N ALA A 47 -7.62 -5.05 1.46
CA ALA A 47 -7.44 -6.50 1.52
C ALA A 47 -7.90 -7.21 0.24
N GLU A 48 -8.62 -6.51 -0.60
CA GLU A 48 -9.14 -7.08 -1.85
C GLU A 48 -8.36 -6.63 -3.07
N THR A 49 -7.37 -5.78 -2.90
CA THR A 49 -6.60 -5.23 -4.02
C THR A 49 -5.26 -5.92 -4.10
N PRO A 50 -5.07 -6.80 -5.08
CA PRO A 50 -3.78 -7.49 -5.22
C PRO A 50 -2.73 -6.54 -5.77
N LEU A 51 -1.48 -6.83 -5.44
CA LEU A 51 -0.34 -6.11 -5.98
C LEU A 51 0.25 -6.91 -7.14
N ASN A 52 0.69 -6.19 -8.16
CA ASN A 52 1.30 -6.79 -9.33
C ASN A 52 2.69 -6.20 -9.54
N ASN A 53 3.54 -6.96 -10.21
CA ASN A 53 4.89 -6.50 -10.50
C ASN A 53 4.84 -5.16 -11.25
N GLY A 54 5.65 -4.22 -10.82
CA GLY A 54 5.72 -2.91 -11.45
C GLY A 54 4.72 -1.89 -10.89
N ASP A 55 3.88 -2.29 -9.95
CA ASP A 55 2.91 -1.36 -9.36
C ASP A 55 3.60 -0.23 -8.61
N THR A 56 2.91 0.89 -8.55
CA THR A 56 3.34 2.06 -7.79
C THR A 56 2.35 2.34 -6.68
N LEU A 57 2.86 2.48 -5.47
CA LEU A 57 2.07 2.83 -4.30
C LEU A 57 2.59 4.12 -3.69
N GLU A 58 1.66 4.98 -3.31
CA GLU A 58 1.95 6.10 -2.43
C GLU A 58 1.20 5.87 -1.14
N VAL A 59 1.91 5.80 -0.04
CA VAL A 59 1.31 5.62 1.28
C VAL A 59 1.54 6.89 2.06
N ILE A 60 0.46 7.59 2.35
CA ILE A 60 0.53 8.91 2.98
C ILE A 60 -0.02 8.79 4.39
N HIS A 61 0.82 9.07 5.37
CA HIS A 61 0.38 9.18 6.75
C HIS A 61 -0.32 10.51 6.93
N PHE A 62 -1.53 10.48 7.45
CA PHE A 62 -2.11 11.73 7.91
C PHE A 62 -1.84 11.83 9.41
N VAL A 63 -1.57 13.03 9.86
CA VAL A 63 -1.39 13.28 11.28
C VAL A 63 -2.76 13.16 11.87
N GLY A 64 -3.07 11.97 12.32
CA GLY A 64 -4.34 11.70 12.88
C GLY A 64 -4.52 12.61 14.07
N GLY A 65 -5.33 13.55 13.90
CA GLY A 65 -5.65 14.40 15.01
C GLY A 65 -6.42 13.64 16.04
N GLY A 66 -6.01 12.66 16.31
CA GLY A 66 -6.67 11.99 17.33
C GLY A 66 -7.63 11.42 17.67
#